data_376386f5807010803a56591788eabbf7
#
_entry.id   376386f5807010803a56591788eabbf7
#
_cell.length_a   1.000
_cell.length_b   1.000
_cell.length_c   1.000
_cell.angle_alpha   90.00
_cell.angle_beta   90.00
_cell.angle_gamma   90.00
#
_symmetry.space_group_name_H-M   'P 1'
#
loop_
_entity.id
_entity.type
_entity.pdbx_description
1 polymer ?
#
loop_
_entity_poly.entity_id
_entity_poly.type
_entity_poly.pdbx_seq_one_letter_code
_entity_poly.pdbx_strand_id
1 'polypeptide(L)'
;MKTIVSRSYQQNETLGSMLIFEGEKLLFSCKTIELAENGNRKNISCIPEGMYWTIRYESLAKGLVFLLLDVPGRDAIEIHAGNFVSGERRDSLGCILPGAFFFDINADGNIDIGESRKTMDKLLALLPEKFQLYII
;
A
#
# COMPACT_ATOMS: atom_id res chain seq x y z
N MET A 1 -9.32 3.33 -15.56
CA MET A 1 -9.50 2.65 -14.27
C MET A 1 -8.95 3.54 -13.16
N LYS A 2 -9.70 3.73 -12.10
CA LYS A 2 -9.35 4.63 -11.01
C LYS A 2 -9.18 3.85 -9.71
N THR A 3 -8.10 4.11 -8.99
CA THR A 3 -7.79 3.44 -7.74
C THR A 3 -7.66 4.48 -6.63
N ILE A 4 -8.37 4.27 -5.54
CA ILE A 4 -8.38 5.19 -4.39
C ILE A 4 -7.96 4.42 -3.15
N VAL A 5 -7.00 4.97 -2.40
CA VAL A 5 -6.69 4.53 -1.04
C VAL A 5 -7.22 5.58 -0.08
N SER A 6 -8.22 5.21 0.70
CA SER A 6 -8.80 6.05 1.73
C SER A 6 -8.18 5.66 3.06
N ARG A 7 -7.47 6.60 3.69
CA ARG A 7 -6.65 6.36 4.87
C ARG A 7 -7.36 6.67 6.18
N SER A 8 -6.95 5.93 7.21
CA SER A 8 -7.23 6.25 8.61
C SER A 8 -5.91 6.23 9.38
N TYR A 9 -5.48 7.40 9.85
CA TYR A 9 -4.19 7.55 10.52
C TYR A 9 -4.29 7.08 11.96
N GLN A 10 -3.42 6.13 12.32
CA GLN A 10 -3.31 5.60 13.68
C GLN A 10 -1.96 5.99 14.28
N GLN A 11 -1.77 5.75 15.57
CA GLN A 11 -0.53 6.08 16.26
C GLN A 11 0.68 5.32 15.68
N ASN A 12 0.52 4.03 15.41
CA ASN A 12 1.63 3.15 15.02
C ASN A 12 1.61 2.72 13.57
N GLU A 13 0.54 2.97 12.85
CA GLU A 13 0.39 2.60 11.44
C GLU A 13 -0.64 3.49 10.74
N THR A 14 -0.69 3.43 9.44
CA THR A 14 -1.75 4.05 8.63
C THR A 14 -2.56 2.92 8.00
N LEU A 15 -3.82 2.83 8.37
CA LEU A 15 -4.76 1.86 7.82
C LEU A 15 -5.47 2.45 6.62
N GLY A 16 -5.83 1.63 5.65
CA GLY A 16 -6.54 2.13 4.48
C GLY A 16 -7.47 1.11 3.87
N SER A 17 -8.34 1.62 3.01
CA SER A 17 -9.16 0.82 2.11
C SER A 17 -8.80 1.22 0.69
N MET A 18 -8.45 0.24 -0.14
CA MET A 18 -8.18 0.45 -1.56
C MET A 18 -9.44 0.08 -2.34
N LEU A 19 -9.92 1.01 -3.15
CA LEU A 19 -11.11 0.87 -3.97
C LEU A 19 -10.73 1.02 -5.43
N ILE A 20 -11.08 0.05 -6.25
CA ILE A 20 -10.79 0.04 -7.68
C ILE A 20 -12.07 0.16 -8.47
N PHE A 21 -12.17 1.21 -9.28
CA PHE A 21 -13.35 1.53 -10.09
C PHE A 21 -13.05 1.47 -11.58
N GLU A 22 -14.04 1.03 -12.32
CA GLU A 22 -14.12 1.25 -13.78
C GLU A 22 -15.37 2.09 -14.02
N GLY A 23 -15.18 3.36 -14.40
CA GLY A 23 -16.26 4.33 -14.39
C GLY A 23 -16.82 4.49 -12.98
N GLU A 24 -18.12 4.28 -12.81
CA GLU A 24 -18.80 4.33 -11.51
C GLU A 24 -18.91 2.98 -10.83
N LYS A 25 -18.45 1.91 -11.50
CA LYS A 25 -18.56 0.55 -10.98
C LYS A 25 -17.38 0.19 -10.12
N LEU A 26 -17.64 -0.21 -8.88
CA LEU A 26 -16.61 -0.78 -8.00
C LEU A 26 -16.31 -2.22 -8.45
N LEU A 27 -15.08 -2.47 -8.88
CA LEU A 27 -14.64 -3.78 -9.33
C LEU A 27 -14.06 -4.62 -8.19
N PHE A 28 -13.33 -3.98 -7.27
CA PHE A 28 -12.63 -4.68 -6.20
C PHE A 28 -12.31 -3.73 -5.07
N SER A 29 -12.26 -4.26 -3.86
CA SER A 29 -11.75 -3.53 -2.70
C SER A 29 -10.90 -4.44 -1.83
N CYS A 30 -9.91 -3.85 -1.17
CA CYS A 30 -9.07 -4.55 -0.21
C CYS A 30 -8.62 -3.58 0.88
N LYS A 31 -7.85 -4.07 1.83
CA LYS A 31 -7.23 -3.24 2.88
C LYS A 31 -5.82 -2.88 2.46
N THR A 32 -5.31 -1.80 3.04
CA THR A 32 -3.90 -1.42 2.92
C THR A 32 -3.34 -1.05 4.28
N ILE A 33 -2.04 -1.24 4.45
CA ILE A 33 -1.33 -0.78 5.63
C ILE A 33 -0.04 -0.10 5.20
N GLU A 34 0.31 0.98 5.89
CA GLU A 34 1.51 1.78 5.65
C GLU A 34 2.11 2.16 7.00
N LEU A 35 3.34 2.65 6.97
CA LEU A 35 3.96 3.25 8.16
C LEU A 35 3.07 4.38 8.70
N ALA A 36 3.19 4.68 9.98
CA ALA A 36 2.52 5.83 10.59
C ALA A 36 2.96 7.12 9.90
N GLU A 37 2.08 8.11 9.87
CA GLU A 37 2.42 9.44 9.35
C GLU A 37 3.50 10.09 10.24
N ASN A 38 4.56 10.57 9.63
CA ASN A 38 5.67 11.20 10.32
C ASN A 38 6.38 12.22 9.43
N GLY A 39 5.60 13.17 8.86
CA GLY A 39 6.13 14.27 8.06
C GLY A 39 6.83 13.84 6.78
N ASN A 40 6.41 12.77 6.15
CA ASN A 40 7.03 12.24 4.93
C ASN A 40 8.52 11.89 5.07
N ARG A 41 8.99 11.65 6.28
CA ARG A 41 10.40 11.31 6.50
C ARG A 41 10.73 9.97 5.88
N LYS A 42 11.86 9.91 5.17
CA LYS A 42 12.34 8.71 4.50
C LYS A 42 12.50 7.56 5.50
N ASN A 43 12.00 6.39 5.13
CA ASN A 43 12.10 5.12 5.88
C ASN A 43 11.31 5.08 7.20
N ILE A 44 10.65 6.15 7.61
CA ILE A 44 9.91 6.17 8.88
C ILE A 44 8.48 6.69 8.75
N SER A 45 8.08 7.23 7.60
CA SER A 45 6.74 7.77 7.37
C SER A 45 6.07 7.13 6.17
N CYS A 46 4.73 7.06 6.20
CA CYS A 46 3.97 6.89 4.97
C CYS A 46 4.18 8.12 4.07
N ILE A 47 3.83 8.00 2.80
CA ILE A 47 3.97 9.07 1.81
C ILE A 47 2.81 10.07 1.91
N PRO A 48 2.95 11.28 1.35
CA PRO A 48 1.86 12.26 1.38
C PRO A 48 0.62 11.81 0.61
N GLU A 49 -0.53 12.35 1.00
CA GLU A 49 -1.75 12.27 0.20
C GLU A 49 -1.52 12.93 -1.16
N GLY A 50 -2.26 12.49 -2.16
CA GLY A 50 -2.14 13.04 -3.50
C GLY A 50 -2.48 12.02 -4.58
N MET A 51 -2.29 12.43 -5.83
CA MET A 51 -2.44 11.56 -6.98
C MET A 51 -1.06 11.16 -7.49
N TYR A 52 -0.87 9.87 -7.66
CA TYR A 52 0.37 9.28 -8.16
C TYR A 52 0.12 8.41 -9.38
N TRP A 53 0.82 8.71 -10.48
CA TRP A 53 0.91 7.76 -11.57
C TRP A 53 1.66 6.53 -11.09
N THR A 54 1.11 5.38 -11.34
CA THR A 54 1.61 4.11 -10.81
C THR A 54 1.74 3.14 -11.96
N ILE A 55 2.88 2.46 -12.03
CA ILE A 55 3.18 1.55 -13.13
C ILE A 55 3.50 0.15 -12.61
N ARG A 56 3.24 -0.84 -13.43
CA ARG A 56 3.70 -2.21 -13.19
C ARG A 56 5.22 -2.24 -13.33
N TYR A 57 5.89 -2.86 -12.38
CA TYR A 57 7.34 -2.84 -12.30
C TYR A 57 7.87 -4.19 -11.80
N GLU A 58 8.94 -4.67 -12.42
CA GLU A 58 9.60 -5.90 -11.97
C GLU A 58 10.78 -5.55 -11.06
N SER A 59 10.59 -5.77 -9.76
CA SER A 59 11.60 -5.54 -8.74
C SER A 59 12.53 -6.75 -8.64
N LEU A 60 13.84 -6.51 -8.56
CA LEU A 60 14.82 -7.58 -8.37
C LEU A 60 14.58 -8.32 -7.05
N ALA A 61 14.16 -7.61 -6.01
CA ALA A 61 13.97 -8.19 -4.69
C ALA A 61 12.59 -8.83 -4.49
N LYS A 62 11.54 -8.33 -5.17
CA LYS A 62 10.15 -8.64 -4.85
C LYS A 62 9.32 -9.19 -6.01
N GLY A 63 9.91 -9.29 -7.21
CA GLY A 63 9.18 -9.70 -8.41
C GLY A 63 8.26 -8.59 -8.94
N LEU A 64 7.10 -8.95 -9.47
CA LEU A 64 6.13 -7.98 -9.98
C LEU A 64 5.47 -7.20 -8.84
N VAL A 65 5.56 -5.88 -8.95
CA VAL A 65 4.99 -4.92 -8.01
C VAL A 65 4.38 -3.75 -8.79
N PHE A 66 3.84 -2.77 -8.08
CA PHE A 66 3.47 -1.49 -8.68
C PHE A 66 4.35 -0.40 -8.09
N LEU A 67 4.95 0.42 -8.96
CA LEU A 67 5.84 1.51 -8.58
C LEU A 67 5.10 2.84 -8.72
N LEU A 68 5.08 3.63 -7.65
CA LEU A 68 4.54 4.98 -7.66
C LEU A 68 5.61 5.94 -8.15
N LEU A 69 5.23 6.79 -9.11
CA LEU A 69 6.13 7.75 -9.74
C LEU A 69 6.05 9.11 -9.04
N ASP A 70 7.18 9.81 -9.01
CA ASP A 70 7.27 11.21 -8.56
C ASP A 70 6.71 11.45 -7.14
N VAL A 71 6.99 10.55 -6.23
CA VAL A 71 6.62 10.73 -4.82
C VAL A 71 7.58 11.77 -4.21
N PRO A 72 7.07 12.90 -3.66
CA PRO A 72 7.93 13.96 -3.13
C PRO A 72 8.92 13.45 -2.09
N GLY A 73 10.22 13.69 -2.32
CA GLY A 73 11.28 13.34 -1.39
C GLY A 73 11.49 11.85 -1.13
N ARG A 74 10.90 10.98 -1.94
CA ARG A 74 10.96 9.53 -1.74
C ARG A 74 11.30 8.82 -3.04
N ASP A 75 11.97 7.67 -2.92
CA ASP A 75 12.31 6.79 -4.03
C ASP A 75 11.82 5.38 -3.75
N ALA A 76 11.61 4.61 -4.82
CA ALA A 76 11.24 3.19 -4.73
C ALA A 76 10.02 2.93 -3.86
N ILE A 77 9.01 3.78 -3.94
CA ILE A 77 7.74 3.55 -3.26
C ILE A 77 6.89 2.63 -4.12
N GLU A 78 6.54 1.49 -3.55
CA GLU A 78 5.86 0.41 -4.27
C GLU A 78 4.61 -0.04 -3.54
N ILE A 79 3.71 -0.67 -4.27
CA ILE A 79 2.66 -1.53 -3.71
C ILE A 79 3.21 -2.94 -3.83
N HIS A 80 3.47 -3.60 -2.69
CA HIS A 80 4.00 -4.96 -2.69
C HIS A 80 3.47 -5.77 -1.51
N ALA A 81 3.65 -7.07 -1.55
CA ALA A 81 3.20 -7.94 -0.48
C ALA A 81 4.08 -7.78 0.78
N GLY A 82 3.45 -7.88 1.93
CA GLY A 82 4.08 -7.83 3.24
C GLY A 82 3.02 -7.79 4.32
N ASN A 83 3.44 -7.89 5.59
CA ASN A 83 2.50 -7.99 6.71
C ASN A 83 2.71 -6.93 7.78
N PHE A 84 3.94 -6.48 7.98
CA PHE A 84 4.33 -5.69 9.15
C PHE A 84 4.83 -4.30 8.76
N VAL A 85 4.36 -3.27 9.48
CA VAL A 85 4.81 -1.88 9.30
C VAL A 85 5.27 -1.25 10.61
N SER A 86 5.08 -1.92 11.74
CA SER A 86 5.43 -1.39 13.06
C SER A 86 5.93 -2.52 13.96
N GLY A 87 6.49 -2.14 15.12
CA GLY A 87 7.10 -3.09 16.04
C GLY A 87 8.50 -3.48 15.62
N GLU A 88 8.93 -4.69 15.99
CA GLU A 88 10.28 -5.17 15.74
C GLU A 88 10.52 -5.58 14.30
N ARG A 89 9.45 -5.95 13.60
CA ARG A 89 9.51 -6.39 12.21
C ARG A 89 8.80 -5.41 11.28
N ARG A 90 9.47 -5.03 10.21
CA ARG A 90 8.93 -4.18 9.17
C ARG A 90 9.19 -4.80 7.80
N ASP A 91 8.13 -4.90 7.02
CA ASP A 91 8.19 -5.35 5.63
C ASP A 91 8.16 -4.16 4.65
N SER A 92 8.08 -2.95 5.19
CA SER A 92 8.01 -1.71 4.39
C SER A 92 8.79 -0.59 5.06
N LEU A 93 9.40 0.26 4.25
CA LEU A 93 10.02 1.53 4.65
C LEU A 93 9.30 2.72 4.02
N GLY A 94 8.00 2.58 3.76
CA GLY A 94 7.15 3.60 3.17
C GLY A 94 6.25 3.10 2.04
N CYS A 95 6.40 1.84 1.63
CA CYS A 95 5.56 1.22 0.62
C CYS A 95 4.16 0.90 1.15
N ILE A 96 3.23 0.70 0.24
CA ILE A 96 1.84 0.35 0.55
C ILE A 96 1.72 -1.18 0.51
N LEU A 97 1.29 -1.78 1.61
CA LEU A 97 1.09 -3.23 1.69
C LEU A 97 -0.42 -3.53 1.59
N PRO A 98 -0.87 -4.22 0.53
CA PRO A 98 -2.27 -4.61 0.43
C PRO A 98 -2.57 -5.90 1.19
N GLY A 99 -3.82 -6.12 1.53
CA GLY A 99 -4.25 -7.34 2.18
C GLY A 99 -5.76 -7.43 2.31
N ALA A 100 -6.24 -8.52 2.91
CA ALA A 100 -7.66 -8.79 3.02
C ALA A 100 -8.25 -8.32 4.35
N PHE A 101 -7.46 -8.33 5.42
CA PHE A 101 -7.94 -7.99 6.77
C PHE A 101 -6.80 -7.48 7.65
N PHE A 102 -7.17 -6.73 8.67
CA PHE A 102 -6.25 -6.29 9.72
C PHE A 102 -6.26 -7.28 10.88
N PHE A 103 -5.08 -7.56 11.42
CA PHE A 103 -4.92 -8.52 12.50
C PHE A 103 -3.56 -8.31 13.17
N ASP A 104 -3.46 -8.60 14.46
CA ASP A 104 -2.18 -8.62 15.17
C ASP A 104 -1.57 -10.02 15.05
N ILE A 105 -0.76 -10.23 14.01
CA ILE A 105 -0.26 -11.56 13.63
C ILE A 105 0.67 -12.15 14.69
N ASN A 106 1.55 -11.32 15.26
CA ASN A 106 2.58 -11.77 16.20
C ASN A 106 2.29 -11.41 17.66
N ALA A 107 1.09 -10.93 17.94
CA ALA A 107 0.64 -10.57 19.28
C ALA A 107 1.53 -9.52 19.97
N ASP A 108 2.06 -8.57 19.21
CA ASP A 108 2.92 -7.50 19.74
C ASP A 108 2.15 -6.22 20.10
N GLY A 109 0.82 -6.23 19.94
CA GLY A 109 -0.03 -5.07 20.21
C GLY A 109 -0.15 -4.09 19.06
N ASN A 110 0.51 -4.34 17.93
CA ASN A 110 0.42 -3.52 16.73
C ASN A 110 -0.45 -4.21 15.68
N ILE A 111 -1.10 -3.40 14.83
CA ILE A 111 -1.95 -3.92 13.76
C ILE A 111 -1.08 -4.29 12.56
N ASP A 112 -1.32 -5.47 12.02
CA ASP A 112 -0.67 -5.99 10.82
C ASP A 112 -1.74 -6.25 9.74
N ILE A 113 -1.32 -6.70 8.56
CA ILE A 113 -2.24 -7.02 7.48
C ILE A 113 -2.07 -8.48 7.04
N GLY A 114 -3.19 -9.16 6.78
CA GLY A 114 -3.21 -10.57 6.42
C GLY A 114 -3.57 -10.81 4.96
N GLU A 115 -3.20 -11.99 4.45
CA GLU A 115 -3.43 -12.43 3.07
C GLU A 115 -2.85 -11.46 2.02
N SER A 116 -1.71 -10.87 2.31
CA SER A 116 -1.12 -9.84 1.45
C SER A 116 -0.68 -10.39 0.10
N ARG A 117 -0.02 -11.56 0.07
CA ARG A 117 0.40 -12.17 -1.20
C ARG A 117 -0.79 -12.47 -2.10
N LYS A 118 -1.81 -13.07 -1.54
CA LYS A 118 -3.04 -13.42 -2.28
C LYS A 118 -3.74 -12.17 -2.82
N THR A 119 -3.80 -11.12 -2.02
CA THR A 119 -4.39 -9.83 -2.43
C THR A 119 -3.54 -9.17 -3.51
N MET A 120 -2.22 -9.19 -3.38
CA MET A 120 -1.32 -8.65 -4.39
C MET A 120 -1.48 -9.37 -5.74
N ASP A 121 -1.66 -10.68 -5.73
CA ASP A 121 -1.91 -11.46 -6.95
C ASP A 121 -3.21 -11.03 -7.63
N LYS A 122 -4.26 -10.74 -6.86
CA LYS A 122 -5.53 -10.22 -7.40
C LYS A 122 -5.34 -8.84 -8.03
N LEU A 123 -4.58 -7.95 -7.38
CA LEU A 123 -4.28 -6.63 -7.93
C LEU A 123 -3.50 -6.72 -9.23
N LEU A 124 -2.50 -7.60 -9.28
CA LEU A 124 -1.71 -7.83 -10.50
C LEU A 124 -2.56 -8.37 -11.65
N ALA A 125 -3.59 -9.18 -11.35
CA ALA A 125 -4.50 -9.69 -12.37
C ALA A 125 -5.49 -8.62 -12.87
N LEU A 126 -5.83 -7.63 -12.05
CA LEU A 126 -6.89 -6.67 -12.32
C LEU A 126 -6.38 -5.33 -12.88
N LEU A 127 -5.31 -4.79 -12.30
CA LEU A 127 -4.86 -3.44 -12.63
C LEU A 127 -4.04 -3.42 -13.93
N PRO A 128 -4.20 -2.35 -14.75
CA PRO A 128 -3.45 -2.21 -16.00
C PRO A 128 -1.97 -1.88 -15.74
N GLU A 129 -1.19 -1.79 -16.83
CA GLU A 129 0.24 -1.45 -16.78
C GLU A 129 0.50 -0.08 -16.13
N LYS A 130 -0.44 0.85 -16.28
CA LYS A 130 -0.33 2.20 -15.73
C LYS A 130 -1.71 2.70 -15.32
N PHE A 131 -1.79 3.27 -14.12
CA PHE A 131 -3.04 3.80 -13.58
C PHE A 131 -2.77 4.95 -12.63
N GLN A 132 -3.82 5.72 -12.34
CA GLN A 132 -3.78 6.79 -11.36
C GLN A 132 -4.18 6.23 -9.99
N LEU A 133 -3.33 6.46 -8.99
CA LEU A 133 -3.61 6.12 -7.59
C LEU A 133 -3.87 7.41 -6.83
N TYR A 134 -5.07 7.52 -6.25
CA TYR A 134 -5.43 8.65 -5.39
C TYR A 134 -5.34 8.21 -3.93
N ILE A 135 -4.56 8.94 -3.15
CA ILE A 135 -4.45 8.71 -1.71
C ILE A 135 -5.13 9.89 -0.99
N ILE A 136 -6.16 9.58 -0.24
CA ILE A 136 -6.97 10.58 0.47
C ILE A 136 -7.10 10.26 1.95
#